data_254ce9a0e5ea94e7728c032b67030ca8
#
_entry.id   254ce9a0e5ea94e7728c032b67030ca8
#
_cell.length_a   1.000
_cell.length_b   1.000
_cell.length_c   1.000
_cell.angle_alpha   90.00
_cell.angle_beta   90.00
_cell.angle_gamma   90.00
#
_symmetry.space_group_name_H-M   'P 1'
#
loop_
_entity.id
_entity.type
_entity.pdbx_description
1 polymer ?
#
loop_
_entity_poly.entity_id
_entity_poly.type
_entity_poly.pdbx_seq_one_letter_code
_entity_poly.pdbx_strand_id
1 'polypeptide(L)'
;MTEGFSQVLERCRAFLEERQPPTPCLVVDLDVVRGNCERLRRALPEARMYYAVKANPAPEVVRVLRQAGAGFDVAGREEIELCLAQGVRPDSLSYGNPVKKARDIEFAHRVGVRRFTFDSLEDLEKLAEFAPGSTVSCRILVDSPGSQTPFGRKFGCSAEMAVDLLARAAELGLDPEGVAFHVGSQHGDPRAWEAGIAAAGEVTRAVAERGVSLRGLNIGGGFPVGYLSEPPPLTEYAAVVRDAVGRHFAVVPELSFEPGRAVVASAGVIRSEVVLVSRKSAADEKRWVYLDIGRYGGLAETENEAIAYRLVTAHDGGPDGPVVVAGPTCDGDDVLYQRTPYRLPLALRAGDYVDIPDAGAYTQSYSSVSFNGFPPLRSYFVGGEAGGVGEFAGRHVLAEFSGVAAELLDDPVFLCESLERVLDKAGATVCELTYKQFEPHGVTAMALLSESHASIHTYPERGSAFVDVFTCGHKADPELAVQLLRDLLGASVSRVTTIHRGQEDS
;
A
#
# COMPACT_ATOMS: atom_id res chain seq x y z
N MET A 1 2.37 -5.65 29.05
CA MET A 1 1.67 -5.68 27.74
C MET A 1 0.48 -4.75 27.87
N THR A 2 0.32 -3.79 26.97
CA THR A 2 -0.86 -2.92 26.98
C THR A 2 -2.12 -3.72 26.60
N GLU A 3 -3.26 -3.38 27.19
CA GLU A 3 -4.55 -4.08 26.98
C GLU A 3 -4.90 -4.23 25.47
N GLY A 4 -4.59 -3.21 24.66
CA GLY A 4 -4.82 -3.22 23.21
C GLY A 4 -3.95 -4.21 22.44
N PHE A 5 -2.70 -4.45 22.85
CA PHE A 5 -1.81 -5.44 22.25
C PHE A 5 -2.34 -6.86 22.41
N SER A 6 -2.82 -7.20 23.61
CA SER A 6 -3.39 -8.51 23.90
C SER A 6 -4.62 -8.80 23.02
N GLN A 7 -5.51 -7.82 22.85
CA GLN A 7 -6.74 -7.98 22.07
C GLN A 7 -6.48 -8.22 20.56
N VAL A 8 -5.53 -7.48 19.96
CA VAL A 8 -5.17 -7.70 18.54
C VAL A 8 -4.62 -9.09 18.33
N LEU A 9 -3.66 -9.48 19.19
CA LEU A 9 -3.03 -10.80 19.10
C LEU A 9 -4.06 -11.92 19.28
N GLU A 10 -5.01 -11.78 20.23
CA GLU A 10 -6.07 -12.75 20.46
C GLU A 10 -7.02 -12.88 19.25
N ARG A 11 -7.46 -11.78 18.65
CA ARG A 11 -8.34 -11.82 17.47
C ARG A 11 -7.64 -12.42 16.25
N CYS A 12 -6.38 -12.04 16.02
CA CYS A 12 -5.59 -12.64 14.93
C CYS A 12 -5.35 -14.13 15.18
N ARG A 13 -5.08 -14.55 16.40
CA ARG A 13 -4.92 -15.96 16.78
C ARG A 13 -6.20 -16.76 16.60
N ALA A 14 -7.35 -16.23 16.99
CA ALA A 14 -8.63 -16.89 16.78
C ALA A 14 -8.87 -17.18 15.30
N PHE A 15 -8.61 -16.19 14.41
CA PHE A 15 -8.66 -16.41 12.96
C PHE A 15 -7.69 -17.48 12.48
N LEU A 16 -6.43 -17.43 12.96
CA LEU A 16 -5.38 -18.37 12.56
C LEU A 16 -5.68 -19.80 13.02
N GLU A 17 -6.31 -19.98 14.18
CA GLU A 17 -6.72 -21.28 14.71
C GLU A 17 -7.93 -21.84 13.96
N GLU A 18 -8.90 -20.99 13.61
CA GLU A 18 -10.10 -21.38 12.87
C GLU A 18 -9.78 -21.72 11.40
N ARG A 19 -9.01 -20.87 10.71
CA ARG A 19 -8.79 -20.96 9.25
C ARG A 19 -7.55 -21.76 8.87
N GLN A 20 -6.57 -21.88 9.77
CA GLN A 20 -5.31 -22.58 9.56
C GLN A 20 -4.63 -22.27 8.20
N PRO A 21 -4.46 -20.97 7.85
CA PRO A 21 -3.85 -20.62 6.59
C PRO A 21 -2.39 -21.09 6.54
N PRO A 22 -1.85 -21.40 5.35
CA PRO A 22 -0.43 -21.73 5.21
C PRO A 22 0.46 -20.60 5.72
N THR A 23 1.52 -20.94 6.46
CA THR A 23 2.56 -20.01 6.88
C THR A 23 3.62 -19.82 5.78
N PRO A 24 4.36 -18.70 5.76
CA PRO A 24 4.11 -17.50 6.58
C PRO A 24 2.89 -16.74 6.08
N CYS A 25 2.17 -16.11 7.00
CA CYS A 25 1.02 -15.28 6.66
C CYS A 25 0.89 -14.07 7.60
N LEU A 26 0.38 -12.96 7.06
CA LEU A 26 0.04 -11.74 7.79
C LEU A 26 -1.47 -11.68 8.02
N VAL A 27 -1.91 -11.46 9.24
CA VAL A 27 -3.31 -11.14 9.57
C VAL A 27 -3.38 -9.69 10.01
N VAL A 28 -4.24 -8.88 9.39
CA VAL A 28 -4.43 -7.46 9.70
C VAL A 28 -5.81 -7.22 10.28
N ASP A 29 -5.86 -6.60 11.45
CA ASP A 29 -7.10 -6.20 12.11
C ASP A 29 -7.52 -4.79 11.64
N LEU A 30 -8.57 -4.73 10.84
CA LEU A 30 -9.06 -3.50 10.23
C LEU A 30 -9.69 -2.53 11.24
N ASP A 31 -10.22 -3.02 12.37
CA ASP A 31 -10.76 -2.14 13.43
C ASP A 31 -9.62 -1.39 14.12
N VAL A 32 -8.48 -2.04 14.28
CA VAL A 32 -7.27 -1.41 14.82
C VAL A 32 -6.71 -0.38 13.84
N VAL A 33 -6.71 -0.65 12.54
CA VAL A 33 -6.36 0.33 11.50
C VAL A 33 -7.24 1.59 11.61
N ARG A 34 -8.55 1.42 11.71
CA ARG A 34 -9.51 2.51 11.90
C ARG A 34 -9.23 3.27 13.19
N GLY A 35 -9.09 2.57 14.32
CA GLY A 35 -8.83 3.16 15.62
C GLY A 35 -7.51 3.95 15.68
N ASN A 36 -6.46 3.46 15.02
CA ASN A 36 -5.18 4.18 14.89
C ASN A 36 -5.33 5.47 14.07
N CYS A 37 -6.05 5.42 12.94
CA CYS A 37 -6.35 6.60 12.13
C CYS A 37 -7.08 7.67 12.96
N GLU A 38 -8.12 7.28 13.68
CA GLU A 38 -8.89 8.19 14.52
C GLU A 38 -8.06 8.75 15.69
N ARG A 39 -7.18 7.95 16.27
CA ARG A 39 -6.27 8.39 17.34
C ARG A 39 -5.28 9.44 16.84
N LEU A 40 -4.68 9.25 15.67
CA LEU A 40 -3.79 10.21 15.03
C LEU A 40 -4.51 11.53 14.73
N ARG A 41 -5.70 11.46 14.14
CA ARG A 41 -6.51 12.64 13.82
C ARG A 41 -6.99 13.38 15.07
N ARG A 42 -7.26 12.69 16.18
CA ARG A 42 -7.60 13.32 17.46
C ARG A 42 -6.39 14.00 18.11
N ALA A 43 -5.18 13.50 17.90
CA ALA A 43 -3.97 14.11 18.44
C ALA A 43 -3.59 15.41 17.70
N LEU A 44 -3.82 15.48 16.38
CA LEU A 44 -3.55 16.62 15.51
C LEU A 44 -4.81 16.99 14.70
N PRO A 45 -5.89 17.47 15.35
CA PRO A 45 -7.17 17.75 14.68
C PRO A 45 -7.07 18.92 13.69
N GLU A 46 -6.09 19.80 13.86
CA GLU A 46 -5.79 20.93 13.00
C GLU A 46 -5.05 20.51 11.70
N ALA A 47 -4.51 19.30 11.64
CA ALA A 47 -3.72 18.82 10.51
C ALA A 47 -4.50 17.82 9.66
N ARG A 48 -4.41 17.98 8.33
CA ARG A 48 -4.95 17.02 7.38
C ARG A 48 -4.05 15.79 7.29
N MET A 49 -4.63 14.63 7.54
CA MET A 49 -3.91 13.35 7.46
C MET A 49 -3.97 12.80 6.03
N TYR A 50 -2.81 12.42 5.51
CA TYR A 50 -2.64 11.64 4.29
C TYR A 50 -1.95 10.31 4.63
N TYR A 51 -2.69 9.21 4.58
CA TYR A 51 -2.11 7.89 4.83
C TYR A 51 -1.07 7.54 3.77
N ALA A 52 0.14 7.19 4.17
CA ALA A 52 1.20 6.75 3.26
C ALA A 52 0.92 5.31 2.78
N VAL A 53 0.36 5.18 1.57
CA VAL A 53 -0.13 3.91 1.00
C VAL A 53 0.94 2.83 0.98
N LYS A 54 2.19 3.20 0.69
CA LYS A 54 3.36 2.29 0.69
C LYS A 54 3.54 1.46 1.97
N ALA A 55 3.00 1.91 3.11
CA ALA A 55 3.12 1.18 4.37
C ALA A 55 2.33 -0.15 4.35
N ASN A 56 1.13 -0.12 3.79
CA ASN A 56 0.33 -1.31 3.49
C ASN A 56 -0.69 -0.97 2.39
N PRO A 57 -0.43 -1.36 1.13
CA PRO A 57 -1.25 -1.02 -0.03
C PRO A 57 -2.44 -1.98 -0.22
N ALA A 58 -2.89 -2.67 0.81
CA ALA A 58 -4.03 -3.58 0.69
C ALA A 58 -5.33 -2.80 0.41
N PRO A 59 -6.16 -3.24 -0.55
CA PRO A 59 -7.45 -2.62 -0.85
C PRO A 59 -8.36 -2.45 0.37
N GLU A 60 -8.37 -3.44 1.28
CA GLU A 60 -9.14 -3.44 2.52
C GLU A 60 -8.71 -2.31 3.46
N VAL A 61 -7.40 -2.08 3.59
CA VAL A 61 -6.83 -1.00 4.40
C VAL A 61 -7.22 0.37 3.81
N VAL A 62 -7.06 0.54 2.48
CA VAL A 62 -7.44 1.78 1.79
C VAL A 62 -8.92 2.07 1.97
N ARG A 63 -9.79 1.06 1.82
CA ARG A 63 -11.25 1.18 1.99
C ARG A 63 -11.62 1.64 3.40
N VAL A 64 -11.08 1.01 4.44
CA VAL A 64 -11.36 1.38 5.84
C VAL A 64 -10.90 2.80 6.15
N LEU A 65 -9.71 3.18 5.68
CA LEU A 65 -9.17 4.52 5.88
C LEU A 65 -9.94 5.59 5.11
N ARG A 66 -10.41 5.29 3.88
CA ARG A 66 -11.34 6.17 3.14
C ARG A 66 -12.63 6.39 3.93
N GLN A 67 -13.23 5.33 4.47
CA GLN A 67 -14.45 5.42 5.31
C GLN A 67 -14.19 6.25 6.58
N ALA A 68 -13.00 6.17 7.16
CA ALA A 68 -12.56 7.00 8.29
C ALA A 68 -12.23 8.45 7.88
N GLY A 69 -12.34 8.82 6.59
CA GLY A 69 -12.12 10.17 6.08
C GLY A 69 -10.65 10.59 5.98
N ALA A 70 -9.72 9.64 5.84
CA ALA A 70 -8.33 9.94 5.56
C ALA A 70 -8.13 10.41 4.10
N GLY A 71 -7.12 11.26 3.84
CA GLY A 71 -6.48 11.43 2.56
C GLY A 71 -5.40 10.36 2.37
N PHE A 72 -4.76 10.34 1.18
CA PHE A 72 -3.75 9.32 0.87
C PHE A 72 -2.52 9.95 0.24
N ASP A 73 -1.34 9.66 0.79
CA ASP A 73 -0.04 9.94 0.19
C ASP A 73 0.33 8.76 -0.71
N VAL A 74 0.45 9.04 -2.01
CA VAL A 74 0.74 8.04 -3.05
C VAL A 74 2.14 8.27 -3.64
N ALA A 75 2.84 7.18 -3.92
CA ALA A 75 4.22 7.21 -4.39
C ALA A 75 4.36 6.86 -5.88
N GLY A 76 3.32 6.38 -6.54
CA GLY A 76 3.33 5.95 -7.93
C GLY A 76 1.94 5.83 -8.53
N ARG A 77 1.90 5.56 -9.84
CA ARG A 77 0.67 5.38 -10.60
C ARG A 77 -0.19 4.24 -10.02
N GLU A 78 0.43 3.13 -9.70
CA GLU A 78 -0.24 1.93 -9.21
C GLU A 78 -0.97 2.18 -7.88
N GLU A 79 -0.40 3.03 -7.00
CA GLU A 79 -1.07 3.43 -5.76
C GLU A 79 -2.23 4.42 -6.01
N ILE A 80 -2.13 5.28 -7.03
CA ILE A 80 -3.24 6.14 -7.47
C ILE A 80 -4.38 5.26 -7.98
N GLU A 81 -4.12 4.32 -8.87
CA GLU A 81 -5.10 3.39 -9.44
C GLU A 81 -5.76 2.56 -8.33
N LEU A 82 -4.99 2.04 -7.38
CA LEU A 82 -5.51 1.34 -6.21
C LEU A 82 -6.49 2.20 -5.40
N CYS A 83 -6.10 3.44 -5.07
CA CYS A 83 -6.95 4.34 -4.30
C CYS A 83 -8.25 4.68 -5.05
N LEU A 84 -8.17 4.98 -6.34
CA LEU A 84 -9.33 5.26 -7.19
C LEU A 84 -10.27 4.06 -7.28
N ALA A 85 -9.73 2.84 -7.43
CA ALA A 85 -10.50 1.59 -7.43
C ALA A 85 -11.25 1.34 -6.12
N GLN A 86 -10.73 1.85 -4.99
CA GLN A 86 -11.42 1.81 -3.70
C GLN A 86 -12.37 3.02 -3.48
N GLY A 87 -12.63 3.83 -4.51
CA GLY A 87 -13.55 4.97 -4.47
C GLY A 87 -12.98 6.18 -3.73
N VAL A 88 -11.66 6.30 -3.59
CA VAL A 88 -11.02 7.52 -3.09
C VAL A 88 -11.16 8.62 -4.13
N ARG A 89 -11.57 9.82 -3.72
CA ARG A 89 -11.66 10.95 -4.63
C ARG A 89 -10.26 11.48 -4.97
N PRO A 90 -10.00 11.88 -6.22
CA PRO A 90 -8.68 12.39 -6.64
C PRO A 90 -8.18 13.60 -5.82
N ASP A 91 -9.10 14.47 -5.34
CA ASP A 91 -8.77 15.62 -4.51
C ASP A 91 -8.32 15.27 -3.09
N SER A 92 -8.47 14.00 -2.70
CA SER A 92 -7.99 13.44 -1.44
C SER A 92 -6.62 12.75 -1.58
N LEU A 93 -6.02 12.78 -2.79
CA LEU A 93 -4.70 12.24 -3.06
C LEU A 93 -3.62 13.34 -3.04
N SER A 94 -2.45 13.00 -2.50
CA SER A 94 -1.21 13.77 -2.58
C SER A 94 -0.12 12.88 -3.19
N TYR A 95 0.49 13.31 -4.31
CA TYR A 95 1.60 12.57 -4.93
C TYR A 95 2.91 13.01 -4.30
N GLY A 96 3.24 12.38 -3.14
CA GLY A 96 4.34 12.83 -2.27
C GLY A 96 5.74 12.38 -2.69
N ASN A 97 5.88 11.45 -3.64
CA ASN A 97 7.19 11.02 -4.13
C ASN A 97 7.79 12.08 -5.08
N PRO A 98 8.98 12.68 -4.77
CA PRO A 98 9.63 13.65 -5.66
C PRO A 98 10.21 13.02 -6.94
N VAL A 99 10.37 11.70 -6.99
CA VAL A 99 10.91 11.00 -8.16
C VAL A 99 9.77 10.42 -8.98
N LYS A 100 9.39 11.09 -10.08
CA LYS A 100 8.23 10.75 -10.90
C LYS A 100 8.57 10.68 -12.38
N LYS A 101 7.99 9.72 -13.10
CA LYS A 101 8.04 9.69 -14.58
C LYS A 101 7.06 10.72 -15.14
N ALA A 102 7.41 11.37 -16.23
CA ALA A 102 6.53 12.35 -16.91
C ALA A 102 5.13 11.76 -17.21
N ARG A 103 5.08 10.54 -17.77
CA ARG A 103 3.82 9.84 -18.05
C ARG A 103 2.95 9.57 -16.83
N ASP A 104 3.57 9.38 -15.66
CA ASP A 104 2.84 9.12 -14.41
C ASP A 104 2.31 10.44 -13.82
N ILE A 105 3.01 11.56 -14.00
CA ILE A 105 2.52 12.90 -13.69
C ILE A 105 1.30 13.24 -14.57
N GLU A 106 1.41 13.03 -15.89
CA GLU A 106 0.33 13.25 -16.84
C GLU A 106 -0.91 12.41 -16.49
N PHE A 107 -0.70 11.13 -16.19
CA PHE A 107 -1.77 10.24 -15.74
C PHE A 107 -2.44 10.78 -14.47
N ALA A 108 -1.66 11.09 -13.43
CA ALA A 108 -2.17 11.61 -12.16
C ALA A 108 -3.02 12.88 -12.38
N HIS A 109 -2.51 13.82 -13.18
CA HIS A 109 -3.23 15.05 -13.51
C HIS A 109 -4.53 14.78 -14.29
N ARG A 110 -4.51 13.87 -15.26
CA ARG A 110 -5.67 13.49 -16.07
C ARG A 110 -6.79 12.89 -15.23
N VAL A 111 -6.45 12.05 -14.23
CA VAL A 111 -7.45 11.46 -13.33
C VAL A 111 -7.88 12.37 -12.19
N GLY A 112 -7.36 13.60 -12.12
CA GLY A 112 -7.81 14.64 -11.18
C GLY A 112 -6.95 14.85 -9.95
N VAL A 113 -5.79 14.19 -9.82
CA VAL A 113 -4.80 14.51 -8.76
C VAL A 113 -4.23 15.90 -9.04
N ARG A 114 -4.15 16.73 -8.00
CA ARG A 114 -3.72 18.14 -8.13
C ARG A 114 -2.63 18.53 -7.13
N ARG A 115 -2.28 17.69 -6.17
CA ARG A 115 -1.23 17.94 -5.17
C ARG A 115 -0.02 17.11 -5.47
N PHE A 116 1.15 17.76 -5.60
CA PHE A 116 2.42 17.11 -5.90
C PHE A 116 3.53 17.64 -5.01
N THR A 117 4.41 16.75 -4.57
CA THR A 117 5.64 17.12 -3.89
C THR A 117 6.82 17.01 -4.84
N PHE A 118 7.75 17.97 -4.80
CA PHE A 118 8.97 18.00 -5.60
C PHE A 118 10.16 18.47 -4.74
N ASP A 119 11.40 18.27 -5.23
CA ASP A 119 12.62 18.69 -4.53
C ASP A 119 13.77 19.08 -5.47
N SER A 120 13.47 19.25 -6.77
CA SER A 120 14.46 19.61 -7.79
C SER A 120 13.82 20.42 -8.91
N LEU A 121 14.64 21.16 -9.66
CA LEU A 121 14.19 21.94 -10.81
C LEU A 121 13.66 21.04 -11.92
N GLU A 122 14.34 19.92 -12.16
CA GLU A 122 13.99 18.98 -13.22
C GLU A 122 12.62 18.32 -12.97
N ASP A 123 12.27 18.04 -11.70
CA ASP A 123 10.95 17.52 -11.38
C ASP A 123 9.88 18.63 -11.43
N LEU A 124 10.22 19.84 -11.00
CA LEU A 124 9.33 21.02 -11.10
C LEU A 124 8.96 21.34 -12.55
N GLU A 125 9.94 21.32 -13.47
CA GLU A 125 9.70 21.55 -14.90
C GLU A 125 8.78 20.49 -15.51
N LYS A 126 8.96 19.22 -15.15
CA LYS A 126 8.02 18.15 -15.53
C LYS A 126 6.60 18.41 -15.00
N LEU A 127 6.47 18.87 -13.75
CA LEU A 127 5.16 19.19 -13.19
C LEU A 127 4.50 20.36 -13.94
N ALA A 128 5.26 21.38 -14.31
CA ALA A 128 4.72 22.50 -15.09
C ALA A 128 4.24 22.08 -16.48
N GLU A 129 4.95 21.14 -17.11
CA GLU A 129 4.62 20.63 -18.45
C GLU A 129 3.45 19.64 -18.43
N PHE A 130 3.47 18.63 -17.53
CA PHE A 130 2.53 17.51 -17.54
C PHE A 130 1.38 17.61 -16.53
N ALA A 131 1.45 18.56 -15.60
CA ALA A 131 0.40 18.85 -14.62
C ALA A 131 0.21 20.36 -14.40
N PRO A 132 -0.07 21.14 -15.45
CA PRO A 132 -0.15 22.61 -15.36
C PRO A 132 -1.23 23.05 -14.35
N GLY A 133 -0.95 24.12 -13.61
CA GLY A 133 -1.84 24.69 -12.60
C GLY A 133 -2.00 23.86 -11.34
N SER A 134 -1.21 22.81 -11.17
CA SER A 134 -1.26 21.96 -9.97
C SER A 134 -0.66 22.64 -8.76
N THR A 135 -1.16 22.26 -7.60
CA THR A 135 -0.64 22.67 -6.28
C THR A 135 0.63 21.89 -5.96
N VAL A 136 1.70 22.58 -5.59
CA VAL A 136 3.01 21.98 -5.36
C VAL A 136 3.61 22.37 -4.01
N SER A 137 4.24 21.39 -3.34
CA SER A 137 4.99 21.59 -2.11
C SER A 137 6.46 21.18 -2.32
N CYS A 138 7.39 22.04 -1.90
CA CYS A 138 8.82 21.75 -2.01
C CYS A 138 9.30 20.98 -0.78
N ARG A 139 9.90 19.79 -1.00
CA ARG A 139 10.46 19.00 0.08
C ARG A 139 11.88 19.46 0.41
N ILE A 140 12.11 19.79 1.69
CA ILE A 140 13.40 20.18 2.20
C ILE A 140 14.11 19.04 2.93
N LEU A 141 15.43 19.08 2.93
CA LEU A 141 16.28 18.22 3.76
C LEU A 141 16.17 18.67 5.23
N VAL A 142 15.98 17.70 6.10
CA VAL A 142 16.06 17.89 7.56
C VAL A 142 17.07 16.90 8.10
N ASP A 143 18.07 17.39 8.80
CA ASP A 143 18.99 16.54 9.55
C ASP A 143 18.28 16.11 10.84
N SER A 144 18.02 14.82 10.96
CA SER A 144 17.25 14.25 12.05
C SER A 144 17.93 12.98 12.58
N PRO A 145 18.98 13.16 13.41
CA PRO A 145 19.65 12.04 14.05
C PRO A 145 18.67 11.31 14.99
N GLY A 146 18.72 9.97 15.00
CA GLY A 146 17.86 9.14 15.87
C GLY A 146 16.69 8.44 15.17
N SER A 147 16.50 8.63 13.86
CA SER A 147 15.62 7.77 13.07
C SER A 147 16.20 6.36 12.96
N GLN A 148 15.37 5.32 13.15
CA GLN A 148 15.80 3.93 12.96
C GLN A 148 16.02 3.59 11.49
N THR A 149 15.26 4.23 10.57
CA THR A 149 15.42 4.11 9.13
C THR A 149 15.51 5.49 8.48
N PRO A 150 16.69 6.13 8.51
CA PRO A 150 16.90 7.46 7.94
C PRO A 150 16.87 7.42 6.41
N PHE A 151 16.32 8.45 5.76
CA PHE A 151 16.31 8.57 4.30
C PHE A 151 17.62 9.09 3.70
N GLY A 152 18.58 9.51 4.52
CA GLY A 152 19.83 10.13 4.07
C GLY A 152 19.56 11.37 3.22
N ARG A 153 20.38 11.56 2.17
CA ARG A 153 20.25 12.68 1.22
C ARG A 153 19.53 12.30 -0.08
N LYS A 154 18.80 11.20 -0.09
CA LYS A 154 18.08 10.76 -1.29
C LYS A 154 16.94 11.70 -1.68
N PHE A 155 16.32 12.35 -0.71
CA PHE A 155 15.16 13.21 -0.90
C PHE A 155 15.32 14.54 -0.20
N GLY A 156 14.75 15.58 -0.82
CA GLY A 156 14.73 16.94 -0.31
C GLY A 156 15.91 17.78 -0.83
N CYS A 157 15.72 19.07 -0.91
CA CYS A 157 16.74 20.07 -1.26
C CYS A 157 17.09 20.94 -0.05
N SER A 158 18.11 21.80 -0.18
CA SER A 158 18.45 22.78 0.87
C SER A 158 17.34 23.84 1.02
N ALA A 159 17.30 24.51 2.17
CA ALA A 159 16.34 25.58 2.40
C ALA A 159 16.49 26.73 1.38
N GLU A 160 17.73 27.10 1.05
CA GLU A 160 18.03 28.14 0.05
C GLU A 160 17.51 27.74 -1.33
N MET A 161 17.77 26.50 -1.76
CA MET A 161 17.26 25.97 -3.03
C MET A 161 15.74 25.91 -3.05
N ALA A 162 15.10 25.57 -1.94
CA ALA A 162 13.64 25.53 -1.85
C ALA A 162 13.00 26.90 -2.08
N VAL A 163 13.65 27.99 -1.62
CA VAL A 163 13.20 29.38 -1.88
C VAL A 163 13.21 29.68 -3.37
N ASP A 164 14.28 29.32 -4.08
CA ASP A 164 14.41 29.53 -5.52
C ASP A 164 13.39 28.70 -6.31
N LEU A 165 13.21 27.43 -5.92
CA LEU A 165 12.30 26.50 -6.57
C LEU A 165 10.82 26.88 -6.38
N LEU A 166 10.42 27.36 -5.20
CA LEU A 166 9.05 27.81 -4.94
C LEU A 166 8.71 29.12 -5.69
N ALA A 167 9.66 30.06 -5.77
CA ALA A 167 9.52 31.24 -6.62
C ALA A 167 9.37 30.84 -8.10
N ARG A 168 10.21 29.91 -8.56
CA ARG A 168 10.15 29.39 -9.92
C ARG A 168 8.84 28.65 -10.23
N ALA A 169 8.26 27.94 -9.25
CA ALA A 169 6.97 27.29 -9.39
C ALA A 169 5.85 28.30 -9.77
N ALA A 170 5.83 29.44 -9.10
CA ALA A 170 4.87 30.51 -9.41
C ALA A 170 5.08 31.08 -10.82
N GLU A 171 6.34 31.31 -11.24
CA GLU A 171 6.66 31.77 -12.59
C GLU A 171 6.23 30.77 -13.68
N LEU A 172 6.28 29.47 -13.39
CA LEU A 172 5.85 28.39 -14.29
C LEU A 172 4.33 28.18 -14.29
N GLY A 173 3.56 28.99 -13.54
CA GLY A 173 2.09 28.90 -13.49
C GLY A 173 1.57 27.72 -12.64
N LEU A 174 2.40 27.15 -11.77
CA LEU A 174 1.96 26.23 -10.72
C LEU A 174 1.47 27.02 -9.50
N ASP A 175 0.78 26.36 -8.58
CA ASP A 175 0.32 26.91 -7.29
C ASP A 175 1.24 26.45 -6.15
N PRO A 176 2.26 27.23 -5.75
CA PRO A 176 3.13 26.86 -4.64
C PRO A 176 2.36 26.93 -3.31
N GLU A 177 2.07 25.77 -2.75
CA GLU A 177 1.31 25.63 -1.51
C GLU A 177 2.19 25.83 -0.29
N GLY A 178 3.37 25.21 -0.25
CA GLY A 178 4.16 25.24 0.95
C GLY A 178 5.43 24.41 0.92
N VAL A 179 5.87 24.07 2.10
CA VAL A 179 7.06 23.27 2.36
C VAL A 179 6.67 21.90 2.90
N ALA A 180 7.37 20.86 2.49
CA ALA A 180 7.26 19.51 3.04
C ALA A 180 8.60 19.07 3.62
N PHE A 181 8.58 18.23 4.65
CA PHE A 181 9.78 17.56 5.16
C PHE A 181 9.44 16.20 5.78
N HIS A 182 10.44 15.39 6.07
CA HIS A 182 10.25 14.12 6.75
C HIS A 182 11.44 13.82 7.66
N VAL A 183 11.19 13.52 8.93
CA VAL A 183 12.21 13.30 9.97
C VAL A 183 12.85 11.89 9.94
N GLY A 184 12.49 11.04 8.98
CA GLY A 184 12.86 9.63 8.95
C GLY A 184 11.83 8.73 9.64
N SER A 185 11.83 7.44 9.30
CA SER A 185 10.84 6.49 9.81
C SER A 185 11.17 6.04 11.24
N GLN A 186 10.14 5.75 12.06
CA GLN A 186 10.27 5.25 13.43
C GLN A 186 11.13 6.18 14.31
N HIS A 187 10.75 7.46 14.39
CA HIS A 187 11.52 8.46 15.12
C HIS A 187 11.08 8.56 16.58
N GLY A 188 11.95 8.13 17.50
CA GLY A 188 11.63 8.07 18.93
C GLY A 188 11.70 9.40 19.69
N ASP A 189 12.28 10.48 19.12
CA ASP A 189 12.34 11.81 19.75
C ASP A 189 11.33 12.77 19.12
N PRO A 190 10.30 13.23 19.88
CA PRO A 190 9.33 14.21 19.38
C PRO A 190 9.96 15.52 18.89
N ARG A 191 11.10 15.93 19.44
CA ARG A 191 11.80 17.20 19.09
C ARG A 191 12.37 17.20 17.68
N ALA A 192 12.48 16.07 17.03
CA ALA A 192 12.95 15.96 15.65
C ALA A 192 12.14 16.82 14.66
N TRP A 193 10.84 17.01 14.92
CA TRP A 193 9.99 17.85 14.07
C TRP A 193 10.29 19.34 14.17
N GLU A 194 10.87 19.79 15.31
CA GLU A 194 11.15 21.21 15.53
C GLU A 194 12.11 21.80 14.50
N ALA A 195 13.19 21.08 14.20
CA ALA A 195 14.18 21.54 13.21
C ALA A 195 13.57 21.70 11.81
N GLY A 196 12.71 20.75 11.40
CA GLY A 196 12.01 20.82 10.12
C GLY A 196 11.00 21.97 10.06
N ILE A 197 10.25 22.19 11.13
CA ILE A 197 9.28 23.28 11.23
C ILE A 197 10.02 24.64 11.23
N ALA A 198 11.13 24.79 11.93
CA ALA A 198 11.96 26.00 11.94
C ALA A 198 12.46 26.32 10.52
N ALA A 199 13.08 25.35 9.85
CA ALA A 199 13.57 25.53 8.48
C ALA A 199 12.45 25.88 7.50
N ALA A 200 11.29 25.23 7.62
CA ALA A 200 10.11 25.56 6.79
C ALA A 200 9.60 26.98 7.04
N GLY A 201 9.63 27.46 8.28
CA GLY A 201 9.28 28.86 8.63
C GLY A 201 10.24 29.87 8.01
N GLU A 202 11.54 29.56 7.97
CA GLU A 202 12.56 30.39 7.29
C GLU A 202 12.31 30.45 5.77
N VAL A 203 12.10 29.30 5.14
CA VAL A 203 11.74 29.22 3.71
C VAL A 203 10.49 30.04 3.41
N THR A 204 9.44 29.88 4.23
CA THR A 204 8.17 30.59 4.04
C THR A 204 8.35 32.11 4.07
N ARG A 205 9.15 32.63 5.02
CA ARG A 205 9.47 34.08 5.09
C ARG A 205 10.27 34.55 3.88
N ALA A 206 11.32 33.81 3.50
CA ALA A 206 12.17 34.20 2.37
C ALA A 206 11.43 34.18 1.03
N VAL A 207 10.50 33.23 0.83
CA VAL A 207 9.66 33.16 -0.37
C VAL A 207 8.66 34.33 -0.39
N ALA A 208 8.13 34.75 0.76
CA ALA A 208 7.23 35.92 0.85
C ALA A 208 7.94 37.20 0.46
N GLU A 209 9.22 37.38 0.77
CA GLU A 209 10.05 38.52 0.31
C GLU A 209 10.19 38.55 -1.21
N ARG A 210 10.00 37.46 -1.90
CA ARG A 210 9.95 37.34 -3.38
C ARG A 210 8.54 37.50 -3.96
N GLY A 211 7.55 37.85 -3.12
CA GLY A 211 6.16 38.09 -3.54
C GLY A 211 5.32 36.83 -3.71
N VAL A 212 5.78 35.62 -3.26
CA VAL A 212 5.03 34.37 -3.28
C VAL A 212 4.55 34.06 -1.87
N SER A 213 3.24 33.83 -1.69
CA SER A 213 2.64 33.54 -0.40
C SER A 213 2.37 32.04 -0.27
N LEU A 214 3.00 31.39 0.70
CA LEU A 214 2.77 30.00 1.03
C LEU A 214 1.70 29.89 2.12
N ARG A 215 0.87 28.85 2.04
CA ARG A 215 -0.21 28.59 3.01
C ARG A 215 -0.09 27.27 3.75
N GLY A 216 0.69 26.31 3.24
CA GLY A 216 0.76 24.93 3.72
C GLY A 216 2.09 24.54 4.34
N LEU A 217 2.04 23.60 5.27
CA LEU A 217 3.17 22.91 5.84
C LEU A 217 2.85 21.42 5.99
N ASN A 218 3.62 20.58 5.27
CA ASN A 218 3.55 19.13 5.40
C ASN A 218 4.70 18.66 6.30
N ILE A 219 4.37 18.17 7.49
CA ILE A 219 5.35 17.70 8.48
C ILE A 219 5.78 16.25 8.29
N GLY A 220 5.36 15.62 7.18
CA GLY A 220 5.71 14.25 6.82
C GLY A 220 5.17 13.17 7.74
N GLY A 221 5.83 12.01 7.69
CA GLY A 221 5.57 10.88 8.55
C GLY A 221 6.64 10.73 9.64
N GLY A 222 6.91 9.47 10.00
CA GLY A 222 7.95 9.14 10.98
C GLY A 222 7.44 8.81 12.38
N PHE A 223 6.14 8.99 12.65
CA PHE A 223 5.53 8.66 13.94
C PHE A 223 5.75 7.19 14.29
N PRO A 224 6.33 6.91 15.47
CA PRO A 224 6.76 5.57 15.82
C PRO A 224 5.62 4.71 16.41
N VAL A 225 5.89 3.41 16.45
CA VAL A 225 5.12 2.42 17.21
C VAL A 225 6.02 1.69 18.20
N GLY A 226 5.44 1.09 19.23
CA GLY A 226 6.18 0.29 20.20
C GLY A 226 6.52 -1.08 19.63
N TYR A 227 7.81 -1.40 19.55
CA TYR A 227 8.32 -2.74 19.27
C TYR A 227 8.84 -3.37 20.58
N LEU A 228 10.16 -3.45 20.78
CA LEU A 228 10.73 -3.89 22.06
C LEU A 228 10.67 -2.81 23.16
N SER A 229 10.55 -1.54 22.78
CA SER A 229 10.40 -0.41 23.69
C SER A 229 9.23 0.47 23.27
N GLU A 230 8.55 1.08 24.24
CA GLU A 230 7.45 2.00 23.97
C GLU A 230 8.00 3.41 23.66
N PRO A 231 7.55 4.05 22.56
CA PRO A 231 7.89 5.44 22.29
C PRO A 231 7.11 6.40 23.20
N PRO A 232 7.49 7.68 23.25
CA PRO A 232 6.67 8.71 23.89
C PRO A 232 5.23 8.70 23.37
N PRO A 233 4.24 9.11 24.17
CA PRO A 233 2.86 9.15 23.74
C PRO A 233 2.66 10.17 22.60
N LEU A 234 1.74 9.88 21.69
CA LEU A 234 1.45 10.71 20.51
C LEU A 234 1.12 12.18 20.87
N THR A 235 0.59 12.40 22.05
CA THR A 235 0.29 13.75 22.59
C THR A 235 1.54 14.61 22.77
N GLU A 236 2.69 14.01 23.06
CA GLU A 236 3.96 14.74 23.15
C GLU A 236 4.44 15.20 21.75
N TYR A 237 4.32 14.35 20.73
CA TYR A 237 4.61 14.74 19.34
C TYR A 237 3.71 15.89 18.90
N ALA A 238 2.42 15.80 19.18
CA ALA A 238 1.46 16.84 18.86
C ALA A 238 1.74 18.16 19.59
N ALA A 239 2.17 18.09 20.85
CA ALA A 239 2.52 19.28 21.62
C ALA A 239 3.77 19.97 21.05
N VAL A 240 4.81 19.20 20.73
CA VAL A 240 6.04 19.75 20.10
C VAL A 240 5.73 20.40 18.75
N VAL A 241 4.92 19.75 17.92
CA VAL A 241 4.52 20.32 16.60
C VAL A 241 3.80 21.65 16.78
N ARG A 242 2.78 21.73 17.65
CA ARG A 242 2.03 22.98 17.89
C ARG A 242 2.91 24.09 18.42
N ASP A 243 3.77 23.78 19.39
CA ASP A 243 4.68 24.73 20.01
C ASP A 243 5.72 25.27 18.97
N ALA A 244 6.28 24.39 18.17
CA ALA A 244 7.20 24.77 17.10
C ALA A 244 6.52 25.62 16.03
N VAL A 245 5.32 25.26 15.58
CA VAL A 245 4.54 26.06 14.62
C VAL A 245 4.25 27.45 15.20
N GLY A 246 3.82 27.55 16.46
CA GLY A 246 3.58 28.82 17.13
C GLY A 246 4.82 29.70 17.28
N ARG A 247 6.02 29.12 17.37
CA ARG A 247 7.28 29.87 17.45
C ARG A 247 7.80 30.34 16.09
N HIS A 248 7.62 29.55 15.04
CA HIS A 248 8.31 29.77 13.76
C HIS A 248 7.43 30.37 12.66
N PHE A 249 6.10 30.37 12.83
CA PHE A 249 5.15 30.93 11.87
C PHE A 249 4.36 32.09 12.48
N ALA A 250 4.35 33.24 11.81
CA ALA A 250 3.54 34.39 12.21
C ALA A 250 2.03 34.16 12.01
N VAL A 251 1.69 33.36 11.00
CA VAL A 251 0.33 32.88 10.72
C VAL A 251 0.41 31.37 10.66
N VAL A 252 -0.45 30.69 11.42
CA VAL A 252 -0.49 29.21 11.46
C VAL A 252 -0.81 28.68 10.06
N PRO A 253 0.07 27.85 9.45
CA PRO A 253 -0.17 27.29 8.13
C PRO A 253 -1.24 26.19 8.17
N GLU A 254 -1.79 25.85 7.00
CA GLU A 254 -2.58 24.64 6.81
C GLU A 254 -1.65 23.43 7.00
N LEU A 255 -1.82 22.72 8.11
CA LEU A 255 -0.97 21.57 8.45
C LEU A 255 -1.44 20.31 7.74
N SER A 256 -0.47 19.52 7.29
CA SER A 256 -0.71 18.14 6.87
C SER A 256 0.41 17.20 7.37
N PHE A 257 0.10 15.91 7.46
CA PHE A 257 1.06 14.89 7.89
C PHE A 257 0.79 13.55 7.19
N GLU A 258 1.84 12.71 7.07
CA GLU A 258 1.84 11.51 6.23
C GLU A 258 2.17 10.24 7.04
N PRO A 259 1.33 9.81 8.01
CA PRO A 259 1.60 8.62 8.77
C PRO A 259 1.38 7.37 7.94
N GLY A 260 2.34 6.44 7.96
CA GLY A 260 2.20 5.10 7.42
C GLY A 260 2.21 4.07 8.54
N ARG A 261 3.39 3.82 9.10
CA ARG A 261 3.65 2.85 10.16
C ARG A 261 2.68 2.99 11.35
N ALA A 262 2.51 4.18 11.87
CA ALA A 262 1.65 4.45 13.04
C ALA A 262 0.17 4.12 12.81
N VAL A 263 -0.27 3.96 11.55
CA VAL A 263 -1.64 3.57 11.20
C VAL A 263 -1.81 2.06 11.18
N VAL A 264 -0.85 1.31 10.61
CA VAL A 264 -1.08 -0.10 10.27
C VAL A 264 -0.18 -1.09 11.01
N ALA A 265 0.97 -0.68 11.56
CA ALA A 265 1.91 -1.62 12.14
C ALA A 265 1.27 -2.46 13.27
N SER A 266 0.70 -1.82 14.28
CA SER A 266 0.10 -2.50 15.44
C SER A 266 -1.19 -3.28 15.11
N ALA A 267 -1.70 -3.15 13.89
CA ALA A 267 -2.85 -3.91 13.41
C ALA A 267 -2.48 -5.29 12.84
N GLY A 268 -1.20 -5.54 12.55
CA GLY A 268 -0.76 -6.75 11.86
C GLY A 268 -0.01 -7.73 12.75
N VAL A 269 -0.32 -9.02 12.58
CA VAL A 269 0.41 -10.14 13.19
C VAL A 269 0.84 -11.08 12.07
N ILE A 270 2.14 -11.37 11.99
CA ILE A 270 2.63 -12.43 11.12
C ILE A 270 2.71 -13.71 11.93
N ARG A 271 2.16 -14.82 11.42
CA ARG A 271 2.44 -16.17 11.88
C ARG A 271 3.48 -16.81 10.99
N SER A 272 4.54 -17.33 11.62
CA SER A 272 5.64 -18.02 10.97
C SER A 272 5.85 -19.38 11.63
N GLU A 273 6.22 -20.40 10.84
CA GLU A 273 6.60 -21.71 11.35
C GLU A 273 8.11 -21.76 11.62
N VAL A 274 8.49 -22.43 12.69
CA VAL A 274 9.89 -22.78 12.97
C VAL A 274 10.29 -23.95 12.08
N VAL A 275 11.17 -23.69 11.10
CA VAL A 275 11.64 -24.72 10.16
C VAL A 275 12.71 -25.60 10.80
N LEU A 276 13.61 -24.96 11.57
CA LEU A 276 14.75 -25.67 12.17
C LEU A 276 15.23 -24.94 13.43
N VAL A 277 15.60 -25.72 14.45
CA VAL A 277 16.38 -25.25 15.60
C VAL A 277 17.69 -26.03 15.65
N SER A 278 18.83 -25.32 15.58
CA SER A 278 20.15 -25.97 15.55
C SER A 278 21.20 -25.21 16.35
N ARG A 279 22.38 -25.81 16.49
CA ARG A 279 23.61 -25.15 16.93
C ARG A 279 24.68 -25.38 15.87
N LYS A 280 25.61 -24.42 15.72
CA LYS A 280 26.71 -24.55 14.77
C LYS A 280 27.90 -25.35 15.37
N SER A 281 28.03 -25.32 16.71
CA SER A 281 28.97 -26.09 17.48
C SER A 281 28.32 -26.59 18.77
N ALA A 282 28.77 -27.70 19.30
CA ALA A 282 28.32 -28.20 20.61
C ALA A 282 28.65 -27.23 21.78
N ALA A 283 29.65 -26.38 21.59
CA ALA A 283 30.06 -25.37 22.56
C ALA A 283 29.28 -24.03 22.46
N ASP A 284 28.45 -23.85 21.42
CA ASP A 284 27.71 -22.61 21.24
C ASP A 284 26.63 -22.46 22.31
N GLU A 285 26.58 -21.29 22.94
CA GLU A 285 25.48 -20.92 23.83
C GLU A 285 24.21 -20.57 23.03
N LYS A 286 24.36 -19.85 21.89
CA LYS A 286 23.22 -19.44 21.05
C LYS A 286 22.74 -20.60 20.19
N ARG A 287 21.43 -20.79 20.18
CA ARG A 287 20.74 -21.63 19.18
C ARG A 287 20.40 -20.78 17.95
N TRP A 288 20.41 -21.39 16.79
CA TRP A 288 19.88 -20.82 15.56
C TRP A 288 18.45 -21.29 15.40
N VAL A 289 17.52 -20.33 15.28
CA VAL A 289 16.10 -20.58 15.02
C VAL A 289 15.81 -20.05 13.62
N TYR A 290 15.50 -20.97 12.72
CA TYR A 290 15.15 -20.65 11.33
C TYR A 290 13.64 -20.64 11.20
N LEU A 291 13.10 -19.54 10.74
CA LEU A 291 11.70 -19.32 10.46
C LEU A 291 11.42 -19.54 8.97
N ASP A 292 10.18 -19.82 8.59
CA ASP A 292 9.73 -19.84 7.19
C ASP A 292 9.53 -18.44 6.59
N ILE A 293 9.81 -17.39 7.36
CA ILE A 293 9.88 -15.99 6.93
C ILE A 293 11.25 -15.40 7.26
N GLY A 294 11.74 -14.54 6.37
CA GLY A 294 13.00 -13.83 6.55
C GLY A 294 12.92 -12.41 5.99
N ARG A 295 14.09 -11.79 5.82
CA ARG A 295 14.21 -10.44 5.25
C ARG A 295 13.54 -10.34 3.88
N TYR A 296 13.74 -11.35 3.04
CA TYR A 296 13.19 -11.39 1.68
C TYR A 296 11.71 -11.78 1.63
N GLY A 297 11.20 -12.44 2.67
CA GLY A 297 9.81 -12.87 2.78
C GLY A 297 8.85 -11.81 3.36
N GLY A 298 9.36 -10.60 3.69
CA GLY A 298 8.56 -9.50 4.23
C GLY A 298 9.13 -8.81 5.47
N LEU A 299 10.24 -9.30 6.04
CA LEU A 299 10.89 -8.67 7.19
C LEU A 299 12.13 -7.85 6.79
N ALA A 300 12.07 -7.15 5.64
CA ALA A 300 13.19 -6.39 5.10
C ALA A 300 13.71 -5.28 6.04
N GLU A 301 12.84 -4.71 6.88
CA GLU A 301 13.24 -3.70 7.85
C GLU A 301 14.06 -4.25 9.03
N THR A 302 14.29 -5.56 9.10
CA THR A 302 15.30 -6.15 10.00
C THR A 302 16.72 -5.98 9.47
N GLU A 303 16.89 -5.35 8.31
CA GLU A 303 18.21 -4.94 7.83
C GLU A 303 18.92 -4.09 8.88
N ASN A 304 20.19 -4.43 9.17
CA ASN A 304 20.93 -3.85 10.27
C ASN A 304 20.24 -3.95 11.64
N GLU A 305 19.22 -4.82 11.77
CA GLU A 305 18.37 -4.98 12.95
C GLU A 305 17.63 -3.67 13.33
N ALA A 306 17.31 -2.85 12.32
CA ALA A 306 16.70 -1.53 12.53
C ALA A 306 15.33 -1.64 13.21
N ILE A 307 14.47 -2.57 12.76
CA ILE A 307 13.20 -2.88 13.43
C ILE A 307 13.34 -4.21 14.19
N ALA A 308 13.21 -4.13 15.50
CA ALA A 308 13.30 -5.29 16.40
C ALA A 308 11.89 -5.73 16.82
N TYR A 309 11.30 -6.66 16.05
CA TYR A 309 9.96 -7.19 16.33
C TYR A 309 9.92 -8.05 17.61
N ARG A 310 8.78 -8.03 18.29
CA ARG A 310 8.48 -9.02 19.34
C ARG A 310 8.25 -10.38 18.68
N LEU A 311 8.71 -11.43 19.33
CA LEU A 311 8.52 -12.81 18.92
C LEU A 311 7.76 -13.54 20.05
N VAL A 312 6.57 -14.04 19.77
CA VAL A 312 5.67 -14.63 20.75
C VAL A 312 5.40 -16.08 20.37
N THR A 313 5.52 -16.98 21.33
CA THR A 313 5.35 -18.42 21.12
C THR A 313 4.34 -19.02 22.09
N ALA A 314 3.88 -20.23 21.84
CA ALA A 314 3.04 -21.00 22.77
C ALA A 314 3.81 -21.44 24.03
N HIS A 315 5.13 -21.38 24.02
CA HIS A 315 6.00 -21.81 25.11
C HIS A 315 6.51 -20.65 25.99
N ASP A 316 6.02 -19.42 25.77
CA ASP A 316 6.44 -18.25 26.53
C ASP A 316 6.12 -18.40 28.01
N GLY A 317 7.03 -17.91 28.85
CA GLY A 317 6.95 -18.08 30.32
C GLY A 317 7.67 -19.33 30.83
N GLY A 318 8.09 -20.24 29.94
CA GLY A 318 8.97 -21.35 30.28
C GLY A 318 10.46 -20.97 30.29
N PRO A 319 11.36 -21.90 30.64
CA PRO A 319 12.81 -21.69 30.55
C PRO A 319 13.21 -21.29 29.13
N ASP A 320 14.03 -20.24 28.99
CA ASP A 320 14.47 -19.68 27.73
C ASP A 320 15.99 -19.68 27.59
N GLY A 321 16.51 -19.39 26.40
CA GLY A 321 17.92 -19.28 26.11
C GLY A 321 18.21 -18.37 24.91
N PRO A 322 19.46 -17.89 24.79
CA PRO A 322 19.85 -16.98 23.73
C PRO A 322 19.74 -17.64 22.35
N VAL A 323 19.32 -16.82 21.36
CA VAL A 323 19.12 -17.30 19.98
C VAL A 323 19.71 -16.32 18.95
N VAL A 324 20.00 -16.83 17.76
CA VAL A 324 20.07 -16.11 16.50
C VAL A 324 18.82 -16.47 15.73
N VAL A 325 18.13 -15.48 15.18
CA VAL A 325 16.90 -15.70 14.37
C VAL A 325 17.22 -15.44 12.90
N ALA A 326 16.89 -16.39 12.03
CA ALA A 326 17.20 -16.34 10.62
C ALA A 326 16.01 -16.76 9.77
N GLY A 327 15.98 -16.30 8.53
CA GLY A 327 15.00 -16.70 7.53
C GLY A 327 15.36 -18.01 6.82
N PRO A 328 14.49 -18.44 5.86
CA PRO A 328 14.57 -19.76 5.24
C PRO A 328 15.43 -19.77 3.97
N THR A 329 15.85 -18.61 3.45
CA THR A 329 16.53 -18.54 2.16
C THR A 329 17.99 -19.02 2.26
N CYS A 330 18.58 -19.38 1.13
CA CYS A 330 19.98 -19.76 1.09
C CYS A 330 20.96 -18.57 1.03
N ASP A 331 20.45 -17.36 1.20
CA ASP A 331 21.26 -16.15 1.28
C ASP A 331 21.83 -15.97 2.68
N GLY A 332 23.13 -15.68 2.78
CA GLY A 332 23.81 -15.49 4.06
C GLY A 332 23.36 -14.23 4.83
N ASP A 333 22.75 -13.28 4.14
CA ASP A 333 22.20 -12.05 4.74
C ASP A 333 20.78 -12.20 5.27
N ASP A 334 20.16 -13.37 5.09
CA ASP A 334 18.80 -13.66 5.60
C ASP A 334 18.83 -14.00 7.11
N VAL A 335 19.49 -13.14 7.87
CA VAL A 335 19.57 -13.19 9.34
C VAL A 335 18.84 -11.99 9.91
N LEU A 336 17.79 -12.24 10.68
CA LEU A 336 16.94 -11.20 11.26
C LEU A 336 17.62 -10.56 12.47
N TYR A 337 18.05 -11.40 13.43
CA TYR A 337 18.63 -10.93 14.70
C TYR A 337 19.80 -11.81 15.14
N GLN A 338 20.97 -11.21 15.21
CA GLN A 338 22.19 -11.84 15.69
C GLN A 338 22.87 -10.99 16.77
N ARG A 339 22.76 -9.65 16.67
CA ARG A 339 23.36 -8.66 17.61
C ARG A 339 22.38 -8.32 18.72
N THR A 340 21.13 -8.02 18.38
CA THR A 340 20.07 -7.80 19.35
C THR A 340 19.85 -9.06 20.18
N PRO A 341 19.89 -8.96 21.53
CA PRO A 341 19.85 -10.13 22.40
C PRO A 341 18.45 -10.72 22.51
N TYR A 342 18.08 -11.57 21.55
CA TYR A 342 16.86 -12.34 21.64
C TYR A 342 17.03 -13.61 22.47
N ARG A 343 16.00 -13.95 23.22
CA ARG A 343 15.86 -15.19 23.95
C ARG A 343 14.54 -15.84 23.60
N LEU A 344 14.53 -17.13 23.31
CA LEU A 344 13.34 -17.91 23.00
C LEU A 344 13.26 -19.14 23.88
N PRO A 345 12.06 -19.67 24.15
CA PRO A 345 11.87 -20.84 25.00
C PRO A 345 12.72 -22.02 24.56
N LEU A 346 13.30 -22.74 25.52
CA LEU A 346 14.10 -23.92 25.25
C LEU A 346 13.27 -25.08 24.69
N ALA A 347 11.97 -25.09 24.94
CA ALA A 347 11.02 -26.06 24.42
C ALA A 347 10.72 -25.89 22.90
N LEU A 348 11.07 -24.73 22.32
CA LEU A 348 10.78 -24.41 20.91
C LEU A 348 11.52 -25.38 19.98
N ARG A 349 10.79 -25.92 18.99
CA ARG A 349 11.27 -26.91 18.00
C ARG A 349 10.64 -26.70 16.62
N ALA A 350 11.15 -27.39 15.63
CA ALA A 350 10.57 -27.39 14.28
C ALA A 350 9.09 -27.83 14.31
N GLY A 351 8.26 -27.14 13.55
CA GLY A 351 6.81 -27.30 13.51
C GLY A 351 6.04 -26.42 14.52
N ASP A 352 6.72 -25.76 15.46
CA ASP A 352 6.08 -24.77 16.34
C ASP A 352 5.87 -23.44 15.59
N TYR A 353 4.95 -22.60 16.08
CA TYR A 353 4.69 -21.29 15.51
C TYR A 353 5.30 -20.16 16.34
N VAL A 354 5.76 -19.15 15.62
CA VAL A 354 6.15 -17.84 16.17
C VAL A 354 5.21 -16.78 15.61
N ASP A 355 4.47 -16.10 16.46
CA ASP A 355 3.67 -14.95 16.13
C ASP A 355 4.52 -13.68 16.26
N ILE A 356 4.53 -12.84 15.23
CA ILE A 356 5.29 -11.59 15.14
C ILE A 356 4.28 -10.44 15.10
N PRO A 357 3.92 -9.83 16.23
CA PRO A 357 3.00 -8.69 16.30
C PRO A 357 3.67 -7.41 15.80
N ASP A 358 2.84 -6.37 15.65
CA ASP A 358 3.23 -5.04 15.16
C ASP A 358 3.83 -5.06 13.74
N ALA A 359 3.48 -6.08 12.96
CA ALA A 359 4.04 -6.36 11.64
C ALA A 359 3.13 -5.94 10.46
N GLY A 360 2.16 -5.04 10.68
CA GLY A 360 1.22 -4.60 9.63
C GLY A 360 1.78 -3.58 8.65
N ALA A 361 2.97 -3.02 8.90
CA ALA A 361 3.60 -2.00 8.06
C ALA A 361 4.89 -2.48 7.42
N TYR A 362 5.08 -2.20 6.13
CA TYR A 362 6.32 -2.45 5.38
C TYR A 362 6.77 -3.93 5.44
N THR A 363 5.82 -4.85 5.44
CA THR A 363 6.05 -6.29 5.44
C THR A 363 5.61 -6.90 4.11
N GLN A 364 4.31 -7.06 3.88
CA GLN A 364 3.79 -7.59 2.63
C GLN A 364 4.25 -6.74 1.42
N SER A 365 4.28 -5.41 1.54
CA SER A 365 4.75 -4.50 0.50
C SER A 365 6.26 -4.57 0.21
N TYR A 366 7.04 -5.18 1.09
CA TYR A 366 8.49 -5.39 0.95
C TYR A 366 8.85 -6.86 0.67
N SER A 367 7.87 -7.72 0.47
CA SER A 367 8.12 -9.12 0.09
C SER A 367 8.69 -9.19 -1.32
N SER A 368 9.78 -9.94 -1.48
CA SER A 368 10.29 -10.26 -2.81
C SER A 368 9.35 -11.21 -3.55
N VAL A 369 9.42 -11.17 -4.87
CA VAL A 369 8.67 -12.06 -5.75
C VAL A 369 9.59 -13.18 -6.23
N SER A 370 9.31 -14.41 -5.79
CA SER A 370 10.00 -15.63 -6.26
C SER A 370 11.49 -15.77 -5.90
N PHE A 371 12.03 -14.99 -4.94
CA PHE A 371 13.40 -15.22 -4.47
C PHE A 371 13.49 -16.61 -3.81
N ASN A 372 14.42 -17.45 -4.25
CA ASN A 372 14.50 -18.88 -3.94
C ASN A 372 13.18 -19.68 -4.16
N GLY A 373 12.27 -19.16 -4.99
CA GLY A 373 10.96 -19.76 -5.25
C GLY A 373 9.91 -19.49 -4.16
N PHE A 374 10.21 -18.71 -3.11
CA PHE A 374 9.23 -18.36 -2.09
C PHE A 374 8.21 -17.35 -2.65
N PRO A 375 6.90 -17.56 -2.39
CA PRO A 375 5.87 -16.61 -2.78
C PRO A 375 5.94 -15.34 -1.89
N PRO A 376 5.38 -14.21 -2.35
CA PRO A 376 5.16 -13.04 -1.49
C PRO A 376 4.30 -13.39 -0.26
N LEU A 377 4.51 -12.64 0.83
CA LEU A 377 3.75 -12.77 2.08
C LEU A 377 2.25 -12.59 1.82
N ARG A 378 1.46 -13.60 2.14
CA ARG A 378 0.00 -13.54 2.00
C ARG A 378 -0.62 -12.78 3.15
N SER A 379 -1.61 -11.92 2.85
CA SER A 379 -2.33 -11.15 3.85
C SER A 379 -3.77 -11.63 3.97
N TYR A 380 -4.26 -11.65 5.21
CA TYR A 380 -5.64 -11.91 5.59
C TYR A 380 -6.15 -10.76 6.45
N PHE A 381 -7.45 -10.56 6.50
CA PHE A 381 -8.04 -9.42 7.19
C PHE A 381 -9.13 -9.90 8.15
N VAL A 382 -9.16 -9.27 9.35
CA VAL A 382 -10.19 -9.50 10.38
C VAL A 382 -10.75 -8.16 10.83
N GLY A 383 -11.96 -8.15 11.41
CA GLY A 383 -12.62 -6.90 11.78
C GLY A 383 -13.05 -6.09 10.56
N GLY A 384 -13.25 -4.80 10.76
CA GLY A 384 -13.99 -3.96 9.83
C GLY A 384 -15.48 -4.20 10.07
N GLU A 385 -16.31 -3.14 10.05
CA GLU A 385 -17.72 -3.43 9.89
C GLU A 385 -17.85 -4.35 8.69
N ALA A 386 -18.75 -5.30 8.77
CA ALA A 386 -19.31 -6.00 7.63
C ALA A 386 -20.12 -5.02 6.75
N GLY A 387 -19.46 -4.03 6.23
CA GLY A 387 -19.65 -3.53 4.87
C GLY A 387 -19.13 -4.67 4.05
N GLY A 388 -20.01 -5.58 3.66
CA GLY A 388 -19.79 -6.95 3.32
C GLY A 388 -18.35 -7.22 2.87
N VAL A 389 -17.72 -8.27 3.32
CA VAL A 389 -16.77 -9.02 2.49
C VAL A 389 -17.20 -8.71 1.08
N GLY A 390 -16.40 -7.91 0.31
CA GLY A 390 -16.85 -7.47 -1.02
C GLY A 390 -17.38 -8.74 -1.62
N GLU A 391 -18.72 -8.83 -1.78
CA GLU A 391 -19.41 -10.11 -1.72
C GLU A 391 -18.57 -11.11 -2.43
N PHE A 392 -18.07 -12.11 -1.72
CA PHE A 392 -17.35 -13.25 -2.29
C PHE A 392 -18.26 -13.94 -3.33
N ALA A 393 -19.51 -13.48 -3.39
CA ALA A 393 -20.48 -13.84 -4.40
C ALA A 393 -20.17 -13.10 -5.72
N GLY A 394 -19.96 -13.88 -6.74
CA GLY A 394 -19.81 -13.40 -8.11
C GLY A 394 -20.73 -14.15 -9.06
N ARG A 395 -20.98 -13.51 -10.21
CA ARG A 395 -21.70 -14.13 -11.32
C ARG A 395 -20.73 -14.44 -12.44
N HIS A 396 -20.68 -15.70 -12.81
CA HIS A 396 -19.84 -16.22 -13.88
C HIS A 396 -20.75 -16.62 -15.05
N VAL A 397 -20.72 -15.84 -16.12
CA VAL A 397 -21.55 -16.08 -17.30
C VAL A 397 -20.69 -16.69 -18.40
N LEU A 398 -21.06 -17.90 -18.78
CA LEU A 398 -20.47 -18.63 -19.89
C LEU A 398 -21.44 -18.59 -21.07
N ALA A 399 -20.95 -18.23 -22.26
CA ALA A 399 -21.79 -18.16 -23.44
C ALA A 399 -21.12 -18.82 -24.65
N GLU A 400 -21.93 -19.48 -25.48
CA GLU A 400 -21.55 -20.02 -26.78
C GLU A 400 -22.36 -19.28 -27.85
N PHE A 401 -21.69 -18.65 -28.78
CA PHE A 401 -22.31 -17.96 -29.92
C PHE A 401 -22.07 -18.75 -31.19
N SER A 402 -23.08 -18.75 -32.08
CA SER A 402 -23.01 -19.38 -33.39
C SER A 402 -23.67 -18.52 -34.44
N GLY A 403 -23.27 -18.70 -35.71
CA GLY A 403 -23.79 -17.93 -36.83
C GLY A 403 -23.21 -16.52 -36.93
N VAL A 404 -22.03 -16.34 -36.41
CA VAL A 404 -21.25 -15.09 -36.48
C VAL A 404 -20.42 -15.10 -37.77
N ALA A 405 -20.30 -13.94 -38.42
CA ALA A 405 -19.48 -13.79 -39.63
C ALA A 405 -18.00 -14.07 -39.32
N ALA A 406 -17.35 -14.87 -40.18
CA ALA A 406 -15.96 -15.30 -39.98
C ALA A 406 -14.98 -14.12 -39.93
N GLU A 407 -15.24 -13.08 -40.72
CA GLU A 407 -14.42 -11.86 -40.80
C GLU A 407 -14.38 -11.12 -39.44
N LEU A 408 -15.51 -11.09 -38.70
CA LEU A 408 -15.56 -10.47 -37.38
C LEU A 408 -14.84 -11.31 -36.32
N LEU A 409 -14.87 -12.63 -36.47
CA LEU A 409 -14.22 -13.55 -35.53
C LEU A 409 -12.69 -13.65 -35.71
N ASP A 410 -12.15 -13.16 -36.84
CA ASP A 410 -10.72 -13.17 -37.12
C ASP A 410 -10.07 -11.77 -37.05
N ASP A 411 -10.87 -10.77 -36.64
CA ASP A 411 -10.39 -9.39 -36.45
C ASP A 411 -10.11 -9.11 -34.96
N PRO A 412 -8.83 -9.14 -34.54
CA PRO A 412 -8.47 -8.93 -33.14
C PRO A 412 -8.75 -7.51 -32.65
N VAL A 413 -8.68 -6.50 -33.51
CA VAL A 413 -8.94 -5.10 -33.15
C VAL A 413 -10.43 -4.93 -32.87
N PHE A 414 -11.29 -5.38 -33.78
CA PHE A 414 -12.73 -5.34 -33.61
C PHE A 414 -13.19 -6.09 -32.32
N LEU A 415 -12.63 -7.27 -32.06
CA LEU A 415 -12.96 -8.07 -30.88
C LEU A 415 -12.53 -7.39 -29.59
N CYS A 416 -11.32 -6.80 -29.54
CA CYS A 416 -10.85 -6.06 -28.37
C CYS A 416 -11.70 -4.81 -28.10
N GLU A 417 -11.95 -3.98 -29.12
CA GLU A 417 -12.79 -2.79 -28.97
C GLU A 417 -14.24 -3.14 -28.59
N SER A 418 -14.76 -4.24 -29.15
CA SER A 418 -16.10 -4.73 -28.80
C SER A 418 -16.16 -5.19 -27.35
N LEU A 419 -15.19 -5.96 -26.90
CA LEU A 419 -15.12 -6.47 -25.55
C LEU A 419 -15.01 -5.31 -24.54
N GLU A 420 -14.11 -4.37 -24.77
CA GLU A 420 -13.94 -3.18 -23.91
C GLU A 420 -15.24 -2.36 -23.81
N ARG A 421 -15.86 -2.07 -24.95
CA ARG A 421 -17.10 -1.27 -25.01
C ARG A 421 -18.29 -1.92 -24.30
N VAL A 422 -18.45 -3.24 -24.40
CA VAL A 422 -19.56 -3.92 -23.75
C VAL A 422 -19.35 -4.05 -22.25
N LEU A 423 -18.10 -4.25 -21.82
CA LEU A 423 -17.72 -4.30 -20.42
C LEU A 423 -17.92 -2.95 -19.72
N ASP A 424 -17.51 -1.84 -20.36
CA ASP A 424 -17.74 -0.48 -19.86
C ASP A 424 -19.27 -0.21 -19.69
N LYS A 425 -20.08 -0.54 -20.71
CA LYS A 425 -21.54 -0.39 -20.63
C LYS A 425 -22.19 -1.27 -19.57
N ALA A 426 -21.60 -2.41 -19.28
CA ALA A 426 -22.04 -3.32 -18.22
C ALA A 426 -21.56 -2.89 -16.82
N GLY A 427 -20.85 -1.77 -16.71
CA GLY A 427 -20.36 -1.20 -15.45
C GLY A 427 -19.10 -1.87 -14.91
N ALA A 428 -18.41 -2.70 -15.72
CA ALA A 428 -17.12 -3.28 -15.39
C ALA A 428 -15.99 -2.31 -15.69
N THR A 429 -14.89 -2.39 -14.92
CA THR A 429 -13.71 -1.54 -15.11
C THR A 429 -12.59 -2.37 -15.74
N VAL A 430 -12.27 -2.11 -17.00
CA VAL A 430 -11.18 -2.79 -17.71
C VAL A 430 -9.83 -2.23 -17.24
N CYS A 431 -8.99 -3.09 -16.63
CA CYS A 431 -7.65 -2.74 -16.17
C CYS A 431 -6.59 -3.00 -17.24
N GLU A 432 -6.72 -4.12 -17.95
CA GLU A 432 -5.82 -4.53 -19.01
C GLU A 432 -6.58 -5.34 -20.05
N LEU A 433 -6.23 -5.18 -21.32
CA LEU A 433 -6.79 -5.95 -22.42
C LEU A 433 -5.66 -6.46 -23.31
N THR A 434 -5.67 -7.76 -23.57
CA THR A 434 -4.67 -8.42 -24.40
C THR A 434 -5.31 -9.41 -25.35
N TYR A 435 -4.63 -9.75 -26.44
CA TYR A 435 -5.11 -10.77 -27.35
C TYR A 435 -3.98 -11.61 -27.94
N LYS A 436 -4.37 -12.77 -28.45
CA LYS A 436 -3.54 -13.64 -29.30
C LYS A 436 -4.31 -14.04 -30.53
N GLN A 437 -3.75 -13.70 -31.73
CA GLN A 437 -4.25 -14.24 -33.00
C GLN A 437 -3.52 -15.55 -33.32
N PHE A 438 -4.23 -16.51 -33.84
CA PHE A 438 -3.73 -17.84 -34.19
C PHE A 438 -3.67 -18.02 -35.70
N GLU A 439 -2.76 -18.87 -36.14
CA GLU A 439 -2.68 -19.28 -37.53
C GLU A 439 -3.34 -20.68 -37.70
N PRO A 440 -4.10 -20.91 -38.76
CA PRO A 440 -4.39 -20.00 -39.87
C PRO A 440 -5.45 -18.93 -39.60
N HIS A 441 -6.24 -19.04 -38.51
CA HIS A 441 -7.25 -18.06 -38.10
C HIS A 441 -7.72 -18.33 -36.67
N GLY A 442 -8.43 -17.36 -36.09
CA GLY A 442 -8.97 -17.39 -34.76
C GLY A 442 -8.25 -16.47 -33.78
N VAL A 443 -8.98 -15.93 -32.85
CA VAL A 443 -8.49 -14.96 -31.85
C VAL A 443 -8.94 -15.39 -30.44
N THR A 444 -8.04 -15.22 -29.49
CA THR A 444 -8.38 -15.18 -28.08
C THR A 444 -8.12 -13.77 -27.57
N ALA A 445 -9.14 -13.08 -27.08
CA ALA A 445 -8.96 -11.82 -26.36
C ALA A 445 -9.37 -11.98 -24.89
N MET A 446 -8.62 -11.33 -24.01
CA MET A 446 -8.83 -11.35 -22.55
C MET A 446 -8.78 -9.94 -21.97
N ALA A 447 -9.74 -9.62 -21.13
CA ALA A 447 -9.77 -8.41 -20.33
C ALA A 447 -9.60 -8.77 -18.85
N LEU A 448 -8.60 -8.17 -18.20
CA LEU A 448 -8.48 -8.13 -16.75
C LEU A 448 -9.37 -7.00 -16.25
N LEU A 449 -10.29 -7.31 -15.35
CA LEU A 449 -11.22 -6.37 -14.76
C LEU A 449 -10.86 -6.11 -13.30
N SER A 450 -11.18 -4.94 -12.78
CA SER A 450 -11.11 -4.69 -11.33
C SER A 450 -12.07 -5.61 -10.56
N GLU A 451 -13.14 -6.07 -11.21
CA GLU A 451 -14.14 -7.00 -10.67
C GLU A 451 -13.76 -8.47 -10.89
N SER A 452 -12.92 -8.83 -11.83
CA SER A 452 -12.32 -10.14 -12.13
C SER A 452 -11.78 -10.24 -13.57
N HIS A 453 -12.49 -10.84 -14.54
CA HIS A 453 -12.02 -11.02 -15.92
C HIS A 453 -13.15 -11.27 -16.92
N ALA A 454 -12.83 -11.06 -18.20
CA ALA A 454 -13.64 -11.52 -19.32
C ALA A 454 -12.75 -12.07 -20.46
N SER A 455 -13.23 -13.04 -21.19
CA SER A 455 -12.55 -13.57 -22.37
C SER A 455 -13.48 -13.91 -23.50
N ILE A 456 -12.96 -13.89 -24.74
CA ILE A 456 -13.60 -14.43 -25.93
C ILE A 456 -12.58 -15.29 -26.70
N HIS A 457 -13.01 -16.50 -27.09
CA HIS A 457 -12.26 -17.40 -27.96
C HIS A 457 -13.06 -17.64 -29.23
N THR A 458 -12.46 -17.41 -30.38
CA THR A 458 -13.15 -17.44 -31.66
C THR A 458 -12.72 -18.61 -32.54
N TYR A 459 -13.68 -19.14 -33.32
CA TYR A 459 -13.54 -20.20 -34.29
C TYR A 459 -14.17 -19.75 -35.60
N PRO A 460 -13.48 -18.93 -36.43
CA PRO A 460 -14.00 -18.37 -37.66
C PRO A 460 -14.53 -19.45 -38.63
N GLU A 461 -13.83 -20.60 -38.71
CA GLU A 461 -14.21 -21.73 -39.57
C GLU A 461 -15.52 -22.40 -39.19
N ARG A 462 -16.03 -22.12 -37.98
CA ARG A 462 -17.30 -22.62 -37.47
C ARG A 462 -18.35 -21.53 -37.31
N GLY A 463 -17.98 -20.26 -37.52
CA GLY A 463 -18.80 -19.11 -37.21
C GLY A 463 -19.19 -19.05 -35.73
N SER A 464 -18.30 -19.48 -34.84
CA SER A 464 -18.60 -19.66 -33.41
C SER A 464 -17.60 -18.95 -32.50
N ALA A 465 -18.06 -18.55 -31.31
CA ALA A 465 -17.21 -18.00 -30.24
C ALA A 465 -17.66 -18.51 -28.87
N PHE A 466 -16.69 -18.73 -27.99
CA PHE A 466 -16.90 -18.99 -26.58
C PHE A 466 -16.55 -17.74 -25.77
N VAL A 467 -17.47 -17.32 -24.91
CA VAL A 467 -17.35 -16.11 -24.10
C VAL A 467 -17.47 -16.47 -22.63
N ASP A 468 -16.62 -15.88 -21.85
CA ASP A 468 -16.52 -16.07 -20.41
C ASP A 468 -16.44 -14.68 -19.75
N VAL A 469 -17.41 -14.34 -18.88
CA VAL A 469 -17.42 -13.09 -18.13
C VAL A 469 -17.68 -13.41 -16.66
N PHE A 470 -16.68 -13.18 -15.83
CA PHE A 470 -16.78 -13.34 -14.39
C PHE A 470 -16.64 -11.99 -13.70
N THR A 471 -17.62 -11.61 -12.87
CA THR A 471 -17.56 -10.40 -12.05
C THR A 471 -17.97 -10.70 -10.62
N CYS A 472 -17.24 -10.11 -9.66
CA CYS A 472 -17.56 -10.15 -8.24
C CYS A 472 -18.29 -8.84 -7.84
N GLY A 473 -19.21 -8.95 -6.88
CA GLY A 473 -19.99 -7.81 -6.39
C GLY A 473 -21.20 -7.46 -7.28
N HIS A 474 -21.81 -6.29 -7.03
CA HIS A 474 -23.07 -5.88 -7.71
C HIS A 474 -22.91 -4.77 -8.73
N LYS A 475 -21.70 -4.19 -8.88
CA LYS A 475 -21.50 -3.03 -9.74
C LYS A 475 -21.57 -3.36 -11.22
N ALA A 476 -20.96 -4.48 -11.60
CA ALA A 476 -20.92 -4.93 -12.98
C ALA A 476 -22.02 -5.99 -13.26
N ASP A 477 -22.59 -5.93 -14.45
CA ASP A 477 -23.60 -6.88 -14.92
C ASP A 477 -23.04 -7.76 -16.05
N PRO A 478 -22.52 -8.97 -15.72
CA PRO A 478 -21.91 -9.86 -16.71
C PRO A 478 -22.92 -10.42 -17.72
N GLU A 479 -24.20 -10.57 -17.34
CA GLU A 479 -25.27 -10.95 -18.27
C GLU A 479 -25.50 -9.89 -19.34
N LEU A 480 -25.51 -8.60 -18.94
CA LEU A 480 -25.63 -7.47 -19.86
C LEU A 480 -24.44 -7.42 -20.81
N ALA A 481 -23.20 -7.63 -20.31
CA ALA A 481 -22.00 -7.67 -21.14
C ALA A 481 -22.12 -8.73 -22.25
N VAL A 482 -22.50 -9.95 -21.89
CA VAL A 482 -22.70 -11.08 -22.82
C VAL A 482 -23.80 -10.78 -23.82
N GLN A 483 -24.93 -10.20 -23.39
CA GLN A 483 -26.03 -9.81 -24.26
C GLN A 483 -25.60 -8.76 -25.30
N LEU A 484 -24.92 -7.71 -24.87
CA LEU A 484 -24.44 -6.66 -25.76
C LEU A 484 -23.39 -7.19 -26.75
N LEU A 485 -22.52 -8.11 -26.32
CA LEU A 485 -21.51 -8.73 -27.17
C LEU A 485 -22.16 -9.62 -28.23
N ARG A 486 -23.17 -10.41 -27.86
CA ARG A 486 -23.99 -11.21 -28.78
C ARG A 486 -24.59 -10.33 -29.90
N ASP A 487 -25.20 -9.21 -29.50
CA ASP A 487 -25.87 -8.30 -30.43
C ASP A 487 -24.86 -7.61 -31.37
N LEU A 488 -23.68 -7.24 -30.86
CA LEU A 488 -22.58 -6.68 -31.65
C LEU A 488 -22.00 -7.66 -32.67
N LEU A 489 -21.87 -8.93 -32.29
CA LEU A 489 -21.37 -9.98 -33.18
C LEU A 489 -22.44 -10.49 -34.15
N GLY A 490 -23.69 -10.12 -33.95
CA GLY A 490 -24.82 -10.58 -34.79
C GLY A 490 -25.07 -12.09 -34.70
N ALA A 491 -24.77 -12.69 -33.55
CA ALA A 491 -24.92 -14.13 -33.36
C ALA A 491 -26.41 -14.57 -33.51
N SER A 492 -26.62 -15.52 -34.41
CA SER A 492 -27.97 -16.05 -34.68
C SER A 492 -28.47 -17.05 -33.62
N VAL A 493 -27.53 -17.72 -32.94
CA VAL A 493 -27.80 -18.66 -31.83
C VAL A 493 -26.88 -18.32 -30.68
N SER A 494 -27.43 -18.29 -29.47
CA SER A 494 -26.65 -18.14 -28.24
C SER A 494 -27.12 -19.13 -27.18
N ARG A 495 -26.18 -19.75 -26.53
CA ARG A 495 -26.40 -20.58 -25.35
C ARG A 495 -25.70 -19.92 -24.19
N VAL A 496 -26.44 -19.56 -23.14
CA VAL A 496 -25.89 -18.82 -21.99
C VAL A 496 -26.18 -19.59 -20.71
N THR A 497 -25.17 -19.68 -19.84
CA THR A 497 -25.25 -20.28 -18.52
C THR A 497 -24.64 -19.34 -17.50
N THR A 498 -25.38 -19.01 -16.45
CA THR A 498 -24.88 -18.23 -15.31
C THR A 498 -24.61 -19.16 -14.13
N ILE A 499 -23.43 -19.05 -13.55
CA ILE A 499 -23.02 -19.77 -12.36
C ILE A 499 -22.82 -18.74 -11.23
N HIS A 500 -23.57 -18.88 -10.16
CA HIS A 500 -23.32 -18.10 -8.94
C HIS A 500 -22.18 -18.75 -8.16
N ARG A 501 -21.18 -17.95 -7.77
CA ARG A 501 -19.99 -18.41 -7.07
C ARG A 501 -19.85 -17.68 -5.73
N GLY A 502 -19.37 -18.35 -4.71
CA GLY A 502 -19.12 -17.76 -3.39
C GLY A 502 -20.41 -17.54 -2.55
N GLN A 503 -21.54 -18.12 -2.93
CA GLN A 503 -22.68 -18.26 -2.03
C GLN A 503 -22.38 -19.46 -1.11
N GLU A 504 -22.46 -19.24 0.21
CA GLU A 504 -22.50 -20.35 1.16
C GLU A 504 -23.82 -21.11 0.91
N ASP A 505 -23.72 -22.42 0.73
CA ASP A 505 -24.89 -23.29 0.70
C ASP A 505 -25.66 -23.11 2.01
N SER A 506 -26.89 -22.60 1.91
CA SER A 506 -27.83 -22.39 3.02
C SER A 506 -28.36 -23.72 3.57
#